data_34e6a4a76a8cf27bd49026caa0a400ed
#
_entry.id   34e6a4a76a8cf27bd49026caa0a400ed
#
_cell.length_a   1.000
_cell.length_b   1.000
_cell.length_c   1.000
_cell.angle_alpha   90.00
_cell.angle_beta   90.00
_cell.angle_gamma   90.00
#
_symmetry.space_group_name_H-M   'P 1'
#
loop_
_entity.id
_entity.type
_entity.pdbx_description
1 polymer ?
#
loop_
_entity_poly.entity_id
_entity_poly.type
_entity_poly.pdbx_seq_one_letter_code
_entity_poly.pdbx_strand_id
1 'polypeptide(L)'
;GVTEWLPISSSGHLAIAQEYLGLSLPLLFDVILHFGSLLVVLVVFWKDIVKVLRAVVRLDFRSQDGKLGLYLIFGSVATALIGFVFRAEFALFFNNLFAVGVAFIATGCLYILVYESRRRASQTVPLDPFRAVAVGLAQGVDLIPGVSRSGSTIAMGLLLKVEKREAFRFSFLLFIP
;
A
#
# COMPACT_ATOMS: atom_id res chain seq x y z
N GLY A 1 -4.63 13.31 -5.42
CA GLY A 1 -5.58 12.87 -4.39
C GLY A 1 -6.46 11.70 -4.83
N VAL A 2 -7.34 11.86 -5.85
CA VAL A 2 -8.25 10.76 -6.27
C VAL A 2 -7.50 9.50 -6.69
N THR A 3 -6.39 9.63 -7.39
CA THR A 3 -5.56 8.52 -7.86
C THR A 3 -4.86 7.73 -6.74
N GLU A 4 -4.73 8.30 -5.54
CA GLU A 4 -4.21 7.60 -4.35
C GLU A 4 -5.15 6.50 -3.84
N TRP A 5 -6.46 6.73 -4.01
CA TRP A 5 -7.50 5.80 -3.55
C TRP A 5 -7.77 4.70 -4.56
N LEU A 6 -7.53 5.01 -5.83
CA LEU A 6 -7.63 4.05 -6.91
C LEU A 6 -6.32 3.28 -7.04
N PRO A 7 -6.39 1.99 -7.32
CA PRO A 7 -5.19 1.16 -7.46
C PRO A 7 -4.51 1.37 -8.83
N ILE A 8 -4.16 2.65 -9.17
CA ILE A 8 -3.63 3.04 -10.49
C ILE A 8 -2.31 3.81 -10.44
N SER A 9 -1.65 3.87 -9.29
CA SER A 9 -0.38 4.57 -9.04
C SER A 9 -0.44 6.10 -9.28
N SER A 10 -0.70 6.84 -8.22
CA SER A 10 -0.67 8.32 -8.22
C SER A 10 0.72 8.87 -8.53
N SER A 11 1.77 8.29 -7.95
CA SER A 11 3.16 8.69 -8.17
C SER A 11 3.59 8.57 -9.63
N GLY A 12 3.20 7.47 -10.30
CA GLY A 12 3.49 7.28 -11.71
C GLY A 12 2.75 8.28 -12.59
N HIS A 13 1.47 8.55 -12.33
CA HIS A 13 0.72 9.58 -13.06
C HIS A 13 1.30 10.98 -12.85
N LEU A 14 1.76 11.27 -11.63
CA LEU A 14 2.35 12.56 -11.31
C LEU A 14 3.67 12.74 -12.06
N ALA A 15 4.54 11.72 -12.08
CA ALA A 15 5.79 11.74 -12.82
C ALA A 15 5.57 11.99 -14.33
N ILE A 16 4.62 11.30 -14.95
CA ILE A 16 4.28 11.51 -16.36
C ILE A 16 3.71 12.92 -16.60
N ALA A 17 2.83 13.40 -15.71
CA ALA A 17 2.25 14.73 -15.86
C ALA A 17 3.30 15.84 -15.72
N GLN A 18 4.22 15.70 -14.77
CA GLN A 18 5.34 16.66 -14.59
C GLN A 18 6.21 16.71 -15.83
N GLU A 19 6.60 15.58 -16.37
CA GLU A 19 7.42 15.50 -17.59
C GLU A 19 6.68 16.09 -18.81
N TYR A 20 5.42 15.71 -19.03
CA TYR A 20 4.62 16.19 -20.15
C TYR A 20 4.40 17.71 -20.13
N LEU A 21 4.26 18.29 -18.93
CA LEU A 21 4.07 19.72 -18.73
C LEU A 21 5.39 20.50 -18.61
N GLY A 22 6.54 19.82 -18.67
CA GLY A 22 7.86 20.44 -18.49
C GLY A 22 8.06 21.04 -17.09
N LEU A 23 7.41 20.46 -16.06
CA LEU A 23 7.45 20.94 -14.69
C LEU A 23 8.51 20.18 -13.89
N SER A 24 9.44 20.88 -13.30
CA SER A 24 10.39 20.35 -12.31
C SER A 24 9.94 20.77 -10.91
N LEU A 25 8.98 20.03 -10.36
CA LEU A 25 8.46 20.33 -9.02
C LEU A 25 9.36 19.72 -7.95
N PRO A 26 9.60 20.43 -6.83
CA PRO A 26 10.39 19.88 -5.74
C PRO A 26 9.67 18.68 -5.09
N LEU A 27 10.44 17.73 -4.56
CA LEU A 27 9.92 16.56 -3.84
C LEU A 27 8.89 16.92 -2.74
N LEU A 28 9.03 18.11 -2.15
CA LEU A 28 8.10 18.63 -1.16
C LEU A 28 6.65 18.69 -1.68
N PHE A 29 6.46 18.97 -2.96
CA PHE A 29 5.12 19.01 -3.57
C PHE A 29 4.46 17.63 -3.54
N ASP A 30 5.21 16.58 -3.87
CA ASP A 30 4.72 15.20 -3.84
C ASP A 30 4.38 14.78 -2.41
N VAL A 31 5.24 15.13 -1.44
CA VAL A 31 5.02 14.90 0.00
C VAL A 31 3.74 15.56 0.49
N ILE A 32 3.48 16.82 0.09
CA ILE A 32 2.25 17.55 0.48
C ILE A 32 1.00 16.84 -0.07
N LEU A 33 1.05 16.36 -1.33
CA LEU A 33 -0.07 15.63 -1.92
C LEU A 33 -0.35 14.31 -1.19
N HIS A 34 0.70 13.57 -0.81
CA HIS A 34 0.56 12.34 -0.02
C HIS A 34 0.04 12.63 1.38
N PHE A 35 0.51 13.70 2.01
CA PHE A 35 -0.01 14.16 3.32
C PHE A 35 -1.50 14.50 3.26
N GLY A 36 -1.95 15.16 2.18
CA GLY A 36 -3.38 15.38 1.96
C GLY A 36 -4.20 14.09 1.89
N SER A 37 -3.68 13.07 1.20
CA SER A 37 -4.32 11.75 1.13
C SER A 37 -4.31 11.05 2.49
N LEU A 38 -3.23 11.17 3.27
CA LEU A 38 -3.13 10.64 4.63
C LEU A 38 -4.21 11.23 5.55
N LEU A 39 -4.44 12.55 5.49
CA LEU A 39 -5.49 13.20 6.29
C LEU A 39 -6.87 12.60 5.99
N VAL A 40 -7.18 12.30 4.73
CA VAL A 40 -8.45 11.66 4.36
C VAL A 40 -8.53 10.25 4.96
N VAL A 41 -7.45 9.45 4.90
CA VAL A 41 -7.41 8.12 5.55
C VAL A 41 -7.67 8.24 7.05
N LEU A 42 -7.02 9.19 7.73
CA LEU A 42 -7.20 9.41 9.15
C LEU A 42 -8.65 9.75 9.50
N VAL A 43 -9.33 10.57 8.69
CA VAL A 43 -10.74 10.93 8.90
C VAL A 43 -11.66 9.73 8.64
N VAL A 44 -11.49 9.05 7.51
CA VAL A 44 -12.36 7.94 7.11
C VAL A 44 -12.24 6.75 8.06
N PHE A 45 -11.01 6.40 8.45
CA PHE A 45 -10.74 5.26 9.32
C PHE A 45 -10.58 5.64 10.80
N TRP A 46 -11.00 6.85 11.20
CA TRP A 46 -10.84 7.34 12.57
C TRP A 46 -11.33 6.36 13.64
N LYS A 47 -12.51 5.76 13.42
CA LYS A 47 -13.08 4.78 14.37
C LYS A 47 -12.22 3.52 14.50
N ASP A 48 -11.66 3.04 13.39
CA ASP A 48 -10.78 1.87 13.37
C ASP A 48 -9.44 2.19 14.06
N ILE A 49 -8.87 3.34 13.74
CA ILE A 49 -7.61 3.82 14.34
C ILE A 49 -7.74 3.91 15.87
N VAL A 50 -8.79 4.55 16.36
CA VAL A 50 -9.01 4.70 17.81
C VAL A 50 -9.17 3.35 18.50
N LYS A 51 -9.90 2.39 17.88
CA LYS A 51 -10.07 1.04 18.44
C LYS A 51 -8.75 0.30 18.50
N VAL A 52 -7.98 0.31 17.41
CA VAL A 52 -6.67 -0.34 17.33
C VAL A 52 -5.70 0.29 18.33
N LEU A 53 -5.57 1.61 18.37
CA LEU A 53 -4.70 2.29 19.33
C LEU A 53 -5.08 1.97 20.78
N ARG A 54 -6.36 1.98 21.10
CA ARG A 54 -6.84 1.64 22.45
C ARG A 54 -6.52 0.20 22.82
N ALA A 55 -6.67 -0.74 21.90
CA ALA A 55 -6.32 -2.14 22.13
C ALA A 55 -4.81 -2.34 22.31
N VAL A 56 -3.98 -1.68 21.50
CA VAL A 56 -2.53 -1.73 21.61
C VAL A 56 -2.04 -1.11 22.92
N VAL A 57 -2.55 0.06 23.31
CA VAL A 57 -2.17 0.72 24.59
C VAL A 57 -2.58 -0.13 25.80
N ARG A 58 -3.69 -0.86 25.71
CA ARG A 58 -4.15 -1.79 26.76
C ARG A 58 -3.47 -3.15 26.70
N LEU A 59 -2.57 -3.39 25.74
CA LEU A 59 -1.91 -4.67 25.49
C LEU A 59 -2.90 -5.83 25.27
N ASP A 60 -4.10 -5.51 24.79
CA ASP A 60 -5.15 -6.50 24.51
C ASP A 60 -4.97 -7.10 23.11
N PHE A 61 -3.94 -7.92 22.97
CA PHE A 61 -3.63 -8.62 21.70
C PHE A 61 -4.50 -9.86 21.46
N ARG A 62 -5.45 -10.14 22.35
CA ARG A 62 -6.42 -11.23 22.14
C ARG A 62 -7.63 -10.77 21.34
N SER A 63 -8.01 -9.49 21.44
CA SER A 63 -9.08 -8.89 20.65
C SER A 63 -8.76 -8.81 19.17
N GLN A 64 -9.78 -8.70 18.32
CA GLN A 64 -9.59 -8.53 16.87
C GLN A 64 -8.85 -7.21 16.54
N ASP A 65 -9.16 -6.13 17.26
CA ASP A 65 -8.51 -4.83 17.04
C ASP A 65 -7.04 -4.86 17.52
N GLY A 66 -6.73 -5.57 18.61
CA GLY A 66 -5.36 -5.76 19.06
C GLY A 66 -4.51 -6.61 18.11
N LYS A 67 -5.09 -7.69 17.56
CA LYS A 67 -4.44 -8.49 16.51
C LYS A 67 -4.18 -7.65 15.27
N LEU A 68 -5.15 -6.84 14.84
CA LEU A 68 -4.98 -5.94 13.73
C LEU A 68 -3.83 -4.95 13.98
N GLY A 69 -3.70 -4.41 15.20
CA GLY A 69 -2.58 -3.55 15.59
C GLY A 69 -1.23 -4.26 15.45
N LEU A 70 -1.10 -5.50 15.93
CA LEU A 70 0.11 -6.30 15.72
C LEU A 70 0.42 -6.55 14.24
N TYR A 71 -0.61 -6.84 13.44
CA TYR A 71 -0.45 -7.06 12.01
C TYR A 71 0.01 -5.81 11.28
N LEU A 72 -0.48 -4.63 11.69
CA LEU A 72 0.02 -3.34 11.17
C LEU A 72 1.49 -3.14 11.52
N ILE A 73 1.91 -3.45 12.73
CA ILE A 73 3.34 -3.37 13.14
C ILE A 73 4.18 -4.31 12.27
N PHE A 74 3.78 -5.58 12.11
CA PHE A 74 4.53 -6.54 11.29
C PHE A 74 4.62 -6.11 9.83
N GLY A 75 3.51 -5.63 9.25
CA GLY A 75 3.49 -5.10 7.89
C GLY A 75 4.39 -3.87 7.74
N SER A 76 4.33 -2.92 8.69
CA SER A 76 5.16 -1.71 8.67
C SER A 76 6.65 -2.01 8.79
N VAL A 77 7.03 -2.93 9.68
CA VAL A 77 8.43 -3.38 9.81
C VAL A 77 8.91 -4.02 8.52
N ALA A 78 8.10 -4.87 7.88
CA ALA A 78 8.45 -5.48 6.60
C ALA A 78 8.63 -4.42 5.50
N THR A 79 7.73 -3.43 5.42
CA THR A 79 7.84 -2.29 4.50
C THR A 79 9.11 -1.49 4.73
N ALA A 80 9.37 -1.11 6.01
CA ALA A 80 10.53 -0.33 6.39
C ALA A 80 11.85 -1.06 6.07
N LEU A 81 11.90 -2.38 6.26
CA LEU A 81 13.06 -3.20 5.93
C LEU A 81 13.37 -3.14 4.43
N ILE A 82 12.36 -3.34 3.57
CA ILE A 82 12.53 -3.22 2.11
C ILE A 82 12.97 -1.81 1.73
N GLY A 83 12.29 -0.78 2.25
CA GLY A 83 12.63 0.61 1.98
C GLY A 83 14.06 0.98 2.39
N PHE A 84 14.51 0.49 3.55
CA PHE A 84 15.87 0.75 4.03
C PHE A 84 16.93 0.02 3.21
N VAL A 85 16.73 -1.28 2.91
CA VAL A 85 17.68 -2.11 2.16
C VAL A 85 17.84 -1.62 0.73
N PHE A 86 16.75 -1.29 0.05
CA PHE A 86 16.74 -0.94 -1.38
C PHE A 86 16.62 0.57 -1.65
N ARG A 87 16.89 1.43 -0.65
CA ARG A 87 16.75 2.89 -0.78
C ARG A 87 17.54 3.50 -1.94
N ALA A 88 18.76 3.00 -2.19
CA ALA A 88 19.63 3.50 -3.24
C ALA A 88 19.11 3.11 -4.63
N GLU A 89 18.64 1.89 -4.77
CA GLU A 89 18.07 1.36 -6.01
C GLU A 89 16.77 2.08 -6.37
N PHE A 90 15.90 2.31 -5.39
CA PHE A 90 14.64 3.03 -5.62
C PHE A 90 14.88 4.47 -6.10
N ALA A 91 15.90 5.16 -5.60
CA ALA A 91 16.25 6.51 -6.04
C ALA A 91 16.56 6.58 -7.55
N LEU A 92 17.09 5.52 -8.15
CA LEU A 92 17.42 5.47 -9.58
C LEU A 92 16.16 5.42 -10.47
N PHE A 93 15.03 4.95 -9.93
CA PHE A 93 13.79 4.80 -10.70
C PHE A 93 12.99 6.11 -10.82
N PHE A 94 13.19 7.07 -9.90
CA PHE A 94 12.39 8.30 -9.87
C PHE A 94 12.53 9.18 -11.15
N ASN A 95 13.68 9.13 -11.79
CA ASN A 95 13.94 9.94 -12.99
C ASN A 95 13.89 9.12 -14.29
N ASN A 96 13.34 7.91 -14.26
CA ASN A 96 13.32 7.00 -15.40
C ASN A 96 11.88 6.69 -15.83
N LEU A 97 11.35 7.46 -16.80
CA LEU A 97 9.99 7.24 -17.34
C LEU A 97 9.78 5.86 -17.95
N PHE A 98 10.83 5.27 -18.53
CA PHE A 98 10.72 3.90 -19.04
C PHE A 98 10.45 2.91 -17.90
N ALA A 99 11.14 3.07 -16.76
CA ALA A 99 10.92 2.26 -15.58
C ALA A 99 9.49 2.45 -15.02
N VAL A 100 8.98 3.69 -14.99
CA VAL A 100 7.59 3.99 -14.63
C VAL A 100 6.60 3.27 -15.55
N GLY A 101 6.83 3.29 -16.85
CA GLY A 101 5.99 2.57 -17.82
C GLY A 101 5.98 1.07 -17.61
N VAL A 102 7.15 0.46 -17.37
CA VAL A 102 7.27 -0.96 -17.03
C VAL A 102 6.54 -1.29 -15.73
N ALA A 103 6.65 -0.43 -14.71
CA ALA A 103 5.95 -0.58 -13.44
C ALA A 103 4.42 -0.53 -13.59
N PHE A 104 3.89 0.33 -14.48
CA PHE A 104 2.45 0.33 -14.80
C PHE A 104 2.01 -0.98 -15.45
N ILE A 105 2.77 -1.50 -16.42
CA ILE A 105 2.47 -2.78 -17.07
C ILE A 105 2.48 -3.91 -16.03
N ALA A 106 3.52 -3.97 -15.20
CA ALA A 106 3.64 -4.97 -14.13
C ALA A 106 2.45 -4.91 -13.15
N THR A 107 2.04 -3.71 -12.75
CA THR A 107 0.87 -3.48 -11.89
C THR A 107 -0.42 -3.96 -12.58
N GLY A 108 -0.60 -3.67 -13.87
CA GLY A 108 -1.73 -4.15 -14.66
C GLY A 108 -1.76 -5.69 -14.77
N CYS A 109 -0.62 -6.33 -15.03
CA CYS A 109 -0.49 -7.79 -15.04
C CYS A 109 -0.83 -8.40 -13.68
N LEU A 110 -0.39 -7.77 -12.58
CA LEU A 110 -0.74 -8.20 -11.22
C LEU A 110 -2.26 -8.21 -11.02
N TYR A 111 -2.98 -7.21 -11.51
CA TYR A 111 -4.45 -7.15 -11.38
C TYR A 111 -5.15 -8.25 -12.18
N ILE A 112 -4.65 -8.57 -13.37
CA ILE A 112 -5.16 -9.70 -14.16
C ILE A 112 -4.97 -11.00 -13.38
N LEU A 113 -3.78 -11.22 -12.81
CA LEU A 113 -3.50 -12.40 -11.99
C LEU A 113 -4.43 -12.49 -10.77
N VAL A 114 -4.67 -11.37 -10.07
CA VAL A 114 -5.61 -11.32 -8.94
C VAL A 114 -7.03 -11.66 -9.40
N TYR A 115 -7.48 -11.08 -10.51
CA TYR A 115 -8.81 -11.34 -11.06
C TYR A 115 -9.00 -12.83 -11.36
N GLU A 116 -8.08 -13.45 -12.09
CA GLU A 116 -8.14 -14.87 -12.42
C GLU A 116 -8.05 -15.78 -11.19
N SER A 117 -7.17 -15.44 -10.25
CA SER A 117 -7.03 -16.17 -8.99
C SER A 117 -8.33 -16.13 -8.18
N ARG A 118 -8.95 -14.96 -8.07
CA ARG A 118 -10.19 -14.77 -7.29
C ARG A 118 -11.41 -15.38 -7.97
N ARG A 119 -11.46 -15.41 -9.29
CA ARG A 119 -12.52 -16.09 -10.04
C ARG A 119 -12.59 -17.58 -9.73
N ARG A 120 -11.43 -18.19 -9.43
CA ARG A 120 -11.32 -19.63 -9.13
C ARG A 120 -11.40 -19.94 -7.63
N ALA A 121 -11.23 -18.95 -6.76
CA ALA A 121 -11.20 -19.16 -5.32
C ALA A 121 -12.62 -19.12 -4.73
N SER A 122 -13.04 -20.21 -4.10
CA SER A 122 -14.33 -20.31 -3.39
C SER A 122 -14.25 -19.98 -1.90
N GLN A 123 -13.06 -19.98 -1.31
CA GLN A 123 -12.88 -19.78 0.13
C GLN A 123 -11.96 -18.60 0.43
N THR A 124 -12.31 -17.86 1.48
CA THR A 124 -11.48 -16.79 2.05
C THR A 124 -10.95 -17.22 3.41
N VAL A 125 -9.82 -16.65 3.79
CA VAL A 125 -9.17 -16.89 5.08
C VAL A 125 -8.98 -15.56 5.82
N PRO A 126 -8.97 -15.57 7.16
CA PRO A 126 -8.70 -14.35 7.92
C PRO A 126 -7.26 -13.88 7.72
N LEU A 127 -7.04 -12.59 7.98
CA LEU A 127 -5.70 -12.02 8.05
C LEU A 127 -4.94 -12.66 9.23
N ASP A 128 -3.67 -12.99 9.01
CA ASP A 128 -2.76 -13.54 10.00
C ASP A 128 -1.37 -12.86 9.90
N PRO A 129 -0.43 -13.14 10.82
CA PRO A 129 0.89 -12.52 10.81
C PRO A 129 1.66 -12.74 9.51
N PHE A 130 1.60 -13.93 8.93
CA PHE A 130 2.29 -14.24 7.67
C PHE A 130 1.74 -13.39 6.52
N ARG A 131 0.41 -13.29 6.39
CA ARG A 131 -0.24 -12.47 5.36
C ARG A 131 0.02 -10.99 5.57
N ALA A 132 0.06 -10.52 6.82
CA ALA A 132 0.39 -9.15 7.16
C ALA A 132 1.81 -8.77 6.73
N VAL A 133 2.79 -9.64 7.00
CA VAL A 133 4.18 -9.47 6.54
C VAL A 133 4.26 -9.48 5.02
N ALA A 134 3.59 -10.42 4.36
CA ALA A 134 3.59 -10.50 2.89
C ALA A 134 2.99 -9.24 2.24
N VAL A 135 1.90 -8.70 2.81
CA VAL A 135 1.32 -7.42 2.35
C VAL A 135 2.28 -6.26 2.62
N GLY A 136 2.99 -6.25 3.75
CA GLY A 136 4.01 -5.25 4.05
C GLY A 136 5.21 -5.30 3.10
N LEU A 137 5.67 -6.50 2.71
CA LEU A 137 6.70 -6.66 1.69
C LEU A 137 6.21 -6.14 0.32
N ALA A 138 4.95 -6.43 -0.05
CA ALA A 138 4.34 -5.87 -1.26
C ALA A 138 4.25 -4.34 -1.20
N GLN A 139 3.98 -3.77 -0.02
CA GLN A 139 4.04 -2.32 0.17
C GLN A 139 5.47 -1.78 -0.02
N GLY A 140 6.51 -2.50 0.42
CA GLY A 140 7.90 -2.05 0.20
C GLY A 140 8.27 -1.92 -1.28
N VAL A 141 7.64 -2.69 -2.18
CA VAL A 141 7.88 -2.62 -3.63
C VAL A 141 7.23 -1.37 -4.26
N ASP A 142 6.23 -0.76 -3.64
CA ASP A 142 5.56 0.44 -4.16
C ASP A 142 6.41 1.72 -4.10
N LEU A 143 7.55 1.66 -3.43
CA LEU A 143 8.55 2.71 -3.49
C LEU A 143 9.11 2.92 -4.90
N ILE A 144 8.89 1.97 -5.81
CA ILE A 144 9.15 2.12 -7.24
C ILE A 144 8.05 2.98 -7.85
N PRO A 145 8.36 4.16 -8.46
CA PRO A 145 7.38 4.99 -9.11
C PRO A 145 6.67 4.22 -10.24
N GLY A 146 5.34 4.31 -10.29
CA GLY A 146 4.53 3.53 -11.25
C GLY A 146 3.92 2.26 -10.63
N VAL A 147 4.46 1.72 -9.55
CA VAL A 147 3.79 0.69 -8.76
C VAL A 147 2.72 1.35 -7.89
N SER A 148 1.51 0.81 -7.91
CA SER A 148 0.43 1.32 -7.08
C SER A 148 0.50 0.71 -5.69
N ARG A 149 0.69 1.54 -4.64
CA ARG A 149 0.73 1.07 -3.26
C ARG A 149 -0.57 0.37 -2.86
N SER A 150 -1.70 1.06 -2.94
CA SER A 150 -3.00 0.47 -2.63
C SER A 150 -3.27 -0.75 -3.51
N GLY A 151 -2.83 -0.71 -4.77
CA GLY A 151 -2.95 -1.82 -5.69
C GLY A 151 -2.14 -3.05 -5.28
N SER A 152 -0.85 -2.89 -4.99
CA SER A 152 0.04 -4.01 -4.62
C SER A 152 -0.36 -4.64 -3.29
N THR A 153 -0.69 -3.83 -2.27
CA THR A 153 -1.10 -4.32 -0.95
C THR A 153 -2.44 -5.03 -0.98
N ILE A 154 -3.44 -4.46 -1.66
CA ILE A 154 -4.75 -5.11 -1.83
C ILE A 154 -4.59 -6.37 -2.68
N ALA A 155 -3.85 -6.32 -3.79
CA ALA A 155 -3.58 -7.45 -4.65
C ALA A 155 -2.93 -8.61 -3.89
N MET A 156 -1.91 -8.33 -3.09
CA MET A 156 -1.24 -9.35 -2.28
C MET A 156 -2.20 -9.98 -1.26
N GLY A 157 -2.97 -9.17 -0.53
CA GLY A 157 -3.98 -9.69 0.39
C GLY A 157 -5.00 -10.60 -0.32
N LEU A 158 -5.45 -10.19 -1.51
CA LEU A 158 -6.39 -10.98 -2.31
C LEU A 158 -5.76 -12.26 -2.86
N LEU A 159 -4.53 -12.25 -3.35
CA LEU A 159 -3.81 -13.45 -3.79
C LEU A 159 -3.65 -14.47 -2.66
N LEU A 160 -3.41 -14.00 -1.45
CA LEU A 160 -3.33 -14.82 -0.23
C LEU A 160 -4.70 -15.21 0.32
N LYS A 161 -5.77 -15.00 -0.46
CA LYS A 161 -7.16 -15.35 -0.14
C LYS A 161 -7.75 -14.63 1.07
N VAL A 162 -7.15 -13.51 1.51
CA VAL A 162 -7.75 -12.68 2.57
C VAL A 162 -9.12 -12.18 2.08
N GLU A 163 -10.08 -12.07 3.01
CA GLU A 163 -11.41 -11.55 2.71
C GLU A 163 -11.29 -10.12 2.14
N LYS A 164 -12.05 -9.83 1.08
CA LYS A 164 -11.92 -8.58 0.31
C LYS A 164 -11.98 -7.33 1.20
N ARG A 165 -12.98 -7.26 2.09
CA ARG A 165 -13.17 -6.12 2.99
C ARG A 165 -11.99 -5.95 3.95
N GLU A 166 -11.46 -7.06 4.46
CA GLU A 166 -10.33 -7.08 5.38
C GLU A 166 -9.03 -6.68 4.68
N ALA A 167 -8.78 -7.17 3.45
CA ALA A 167 -7.63 -6.78 2.64
C ALA A 167 -7.62 -5.26 2.35
N PHE A 168 -8.76 -4.68 1.99
CA PHE A 168 -8.90 -3.24 1.79
C PHE A 168 -8.66 -2.47 3.09
N ARG A 169 -9.34 -2.85 4.18
CA ARG A 169 -9.18 -2.21 5.49
C ARG A 169 -7.73 -2.21 5.95
N PHE A 170 -7.06 -3.37 5.86
CA PHE A 170 -5.66 -3.51 6.25
C PHE A 170 -4.73 -2.66 5.39
N SER A 171 -4.90 -2.68 4.07
CA SER A 171 -4.11 -1.89 3.12
C SER A 171 -4.16 -0.40 3.44
N PHE A 172 -5.36 0.16 3.69
CA PHE A 172 -5.50 1.58 4.00
C PHE A 172 -4.98 1.95 5.40
N LEU A 173 -5.14 1.07 6.39
CA LEU A 173 -4.57 1.30 7.72
C LEU A 173 -3.04 1.17 7.71
N LEU A 174 -2.47 0.31 6.87
CA LEU A 174 -1.02 0.14 6.72
C LEU A 174 -0.34 1.34 6.06
N PHE A 175 -1.12 2.24 5.47
CA PHE A 175 -0.61 3.52 4.94
C PHE A 175 -0.22 4.52 6.04
N ILE A 176 -0.75 4.38 7.25
CA ILE A 176 -0.61 5.38 8.31
C ILE A 176 0.79 5.36 8.95
N PRO A 177 1.36 4.19 9.32
CA PRO A 177 2.70 4.15 9.91
C PRO A 177 3.78 4.30 8.86
#